data_295857a8654e3d30d17bccc914e19247
#
_entry.id   295857a8654e3d30d17bccc914e19247
#
_cell.length_a   1.000
_cell.length_b   1.000
_cell.length_c   1.000
_cell.angle_alpha   90.00
_cell.angle_beta   90.00
_cell.angle_gamma   90.00
#
_symmetry.space_group_name_H-M   'P 1'
#
loop_
_entity.id
_entity.type
_entity.pdbx_description
1 polymer ?
#
loop_
_entity_poly.entity_id
_entity_poly.type
_entity_poly.pdbx_seq_one_letter_code
_entity_poly.pdbx_strand_id
1 'polypeptide(L)'
;PCFRDITIDELMEYIKGPDFPTGAQILGRTGIKNAYHTGKGSVIMRAKAHFEDMSGGKTQIIITEIPFMVNKSRLIENIAGLVRDKVIDGITDLRDESDRSGMRIVIELRRDAYPEIILNLLYKHTALQNTFGVNTLALVDGKPQVLNLKQVLFHYLNHQKEVITRRTQFDLNKALDKAHILEGLKIALDHLDQVITTIRNAPNGETAKEQLMSKFSLTKRQSQAILDLRLQRLTG
;
A
#
# COMPACT_ATOMS: atom_id res chain seq x y z
N PRO A 1 8.61 13.73 -20.88
CA PRO A 1 7.26 14.17 -21.25
C PRO A 1 6.49 14.56 -19.99
N CYS A 2 5.71 15.66 -20.09
CA CYS A 2 4.88 16.09 -18.99
C CYS A 2 3.78 15.03 -18.78
N PHE A 3 3.38 14.75 -17.52
CA PHE A 3 2.31 13.77 -17.22
C PHE A 3 1.00 14.04 -18.02
N ARG A 4 0.76 15.29 -18.42
CA ARG A 4 -0.43 15.66 -19.24
C ARG A 4 -0.40 15.04 -20.63
N ASP A 5 0.78 14.82 -21.20
CA ASP A 5 0.95 14.44 -22.61
C ASP A 5 1.13 12.93 -22.81
N ILE A 6 1.48 12.19 -21.72
CA ILE A 6 1.70 10.75 -21.77
C ILE A 6 0.40 9.98 -22.06
N THR A 7 0.43 9.07 -23.01
CA THR A 7 -0.69 8.19 -23.35
C THR A 7 -0.76 6.97 -22.41
N ILE A 8 -1.90 6.27 -22.41
CA ILE A 8 -2.06 5.03 -21.62
C ILE A 8 -1.13 3.93 -22.16
N ASP A 9 -0.95 3.84 -23.47
CA ASP A 9 -0.07 2.85 -24.08
C ASP A 9 1.40 3.09 -23.68
N GLU A 10 1.87 4.33 -23.61
CA GLU A 10 3.19 4.66 -23.07
C GLU A 10 3.32 4.34 -21.57
N LEU A 11 2.28 4.57 -20.78
CA LEU A 11 2.26 4.17 -19.37
C LEU A 11 2.36 2.65 -19.21
N MET A 12 1.80 1.88 -20.15
CA MET A 12 1.88 0.42 -20.15
C MET A 12 3.29 -0.14 -20.47
N GLU A 13 4.20 0.66 -20.95
CA GLU A 13 5.62 0.28 -21.06
C GLU A 13 6.26 0.11 -19.68
N TYR A 14 5.83 0.92 -18.70
CA TYR A 14 6.28 0.88 -17.31
C TYR A 14 5.42 -0.03 -16.44
N ILE A 15 4.09 0.05 -16.59
CA ILE A 15 3.12 -0.74 -15.80
C ILE A 15 2.52 -1.81 -16.71
N LYS A 16 3.20 -2.95 -16.82
CA LYS A 16 2.88 -4.00 -17.79
C LYS A 16 1.57 -4.73 -17.52
N GLY A 17 1.14 -4.78 -16.27
CA GLY A 17 -0.09 -5.45 -15.86
C GLY A 17 -0.37 -5.28 -14.38
N PRO A 18 -1.57 -5.69 -13.91
CA PRO A 18 -1.91 -5.72 -12.50
C PRO A 18 -1.09 -6.79 -11.78
N ASP A 19 -0.84 -6.58 -10.50
CA ASP A 19 -0.20 -7.52 -9.59
C ASP A 19 -1.23 -8.10 -8.63
N PHE A 20 -1.07 -9.38 -8.28
CA PHE A 20 -1.98 -10.10 -7.39
C PHE A 20 -1.22 -10.71 -6.20
N PRO A 21 -1.77 -10.63 -4.98
CA PRO A 21 -1.08 -11.12 -3.78
C PRO A 21 -0.85 -12.63 -3.77
N THR A 22 -1.62 -13.41 -4.55
CA THR A 22 -1.47 -14.86 -4.68
C THR A 22 -0.58 -15.29 -5.84
N GLY A 23 0.05 -14.33 -6.54
CA GLY A 23 0.82 -14.60 -7.75
C GLY A 23 -0.05 -15.07 -8.91
N ALA A 24 0.27 -16.20 -9.50
CA ALA A 24 -0.32 -16.77 -10.72
C ALA A 24 0.11 -16.03 -12.01
N GLN A 25 -0.27 -16.57 -13.14
CA GLN A 25 0.09 -16.06 -14.47
C GLN A 25 -1.11 -15.41 -15.13
N ILE A 26 -0.91 -14.26 -15.77
CA ILE A 26 -1.93 -13.62 -16.59
C ILE A 26 -1.73 -14.05 -18.05
N LEU A 27 -2.82 -14.53 -18.66
CA LEU A 27 -2.81 -14.96 -20.06
C LEU A 27 -3.29 -13.86 -21.00
N GLY A 28 -2.38 -13.45 -21.87
CA GLY A 28 -2.66 -12.43 -22.89
C GLY A 28 -2.64 -11.00 -22.33
N ARG A 29 -2.64 -10.02 -23.23
CA ARG A 29 -2.54 -8.59 -22.89
C ARG A 29 -3.83 -7.82 -23.16
N THR A 30 -4.76 -8.38 -23.92
CA THR A 30 -5.99 -7.70 -24.34
C THR A 30 -6.86 -7.27 -23.15
N GLY A 31 -7.02 -8.17 -22.16
CA GLY A 31 -7.78 -7.85 -20.94
C GLY A 31 -7.15 -6.74 -20.12
N ILE A 32 -5.81 -6.73 -20.01
CA ILE A 32 -5.05 -5.67 -19.32
C ILE A 32 -5.23 -4.34 -20.07
N LYS A 33 -5.06 -4.35 -21.40
CA LYS A 33 -5.21 -3.15 -22.22
C LYS A 33 -6.59 -2.53 -22.06
N ASN A 34 -7.65 -3.34 -22.14
CA ASN A 34 -9.02 -2.88 -21.93
C ASN A 34 -9.21 -2.30 -20.53
N ALA A 35 -8.73 -2.98 -19.49
CA ALA A 35 -8.82 -2.50 -18.10
C ALA A 35 -8.12 -1.16 -17.92
N TYR A 36 -6.93 -0.99 -18.49
CA TYR A 36 -6.15 0.24 -18.35
C TYR A 36 -6.73 1.42 -19.14
N HIS A 37 -7.32 1.17 -20.31
CA HIS A 37 -7.96 2.21 -21.11
C HIS A 37 -9.34 2.65 -20.58
N THR A 38 -10.13 1.71 -20.06
CA THR A 38 -11.53 1.96 -19.72
C THR A 38 -11.84 1.93 -18.22
N GLY A 39 -10.91 1.44 -17.41
CA GLY A 39 -11.14 1.12 -15.99
C GLY A 39 -11.92 -0.18 -15.78
N LYS A 40 -12.32 -0.88 -16.85
CA LYS A 40 -13.00 -2.17 -16.82
C LYS A 40 -12.37 -3.15 -17.78
N GLY A 41 -12.21 -4.41 -17.35
CA GLY A 41 -11.61 -5.42 -18.19
C GLY A 41 -11.76 -6.81 -17.61
N SER A 42 -11.39 -7.81 -18.40
CA SER A 42 -11.45 -9.22 -18.00
C SER A 42 -10.07 -9.83 -18.24
N VAL A 43 -9.44 -10.26 -17.16
CA VAL A 43 -8.07 -10.81 -17.17
C VAL A 43 -8.15 -12.29 -16.85
N ILE A 44 -7.59 -13.13 -17.73
CA ILE A 44 -7.53 -14.57 -17.52
C ILE A 44 -6.30 -14.87 -16.67
N MET A 45 -6.52 -15.46 -15.51
CA MET A 45 -5.48 -15.89 -14.58
C MET A 45 -5.34 -17.41 -14.61
N ARG A 46 -4.11 -17.89 -14.58
CA ARG A 46 -3.79 -19.31 -14.56
C ARG A 46 -2.82 -19.62 -13.42
N ALA A 47 -3.07 -20.70 -12.71
CA ALA A 47 -2.19 -21.24 -11.68
C ALA A 47 -0.79 -21.50 -12.25
N LYS A 48 0.24 -21.32 -11.42
CA LYS A 48 1.61 -21.71 -11.75
C LYS A 48 1.83 -23.15 -11.33
N ALA A 49 2.16 -23.97 -12.32
CA ALA A 49 2.40 -25.39 -12.13
C ALA A 49 3.70 -25.81 -12.81
N HIS A 50 4.34 -26.86 -12.26
CA HIS A 50 5.47 -27.53 -12.87
C HIS A 50 5.38 -29.03 -12.63
N PHE A 51 6.21 -29.81 -13.33
CA PHE A 51 6.24 -31.24 -13.20
C PHE A 51 7.48 -31.66 -12.41
N GLU A 52 7.32 -32.66 -11.56
CA GLU A 52 8.41 -33.32 -10.85
C GLU A 52 8.36 -34.83 -11.09
N ASP A 53 9.51 -35.44 -11.38
CA ASP A 53 9.62 -36.87 -11.53
C ASP A 53 9.67 -37.57 -10.18
N MET A 54 8.98 -38.68 -10.08
CA MET A 54 8.93 -39.56 -8.91
C MET A 54 9.69 -40.86 -9.15
N SER A 55 10.01 -41.55 -8.05
CA SER A 55 10.55 -42.92 -8.13
C SER A 55 9.60 -43.86 -8.86
N GLY A 56 10.17 -44.76 -9.66
CA GLY A 56 9.36 -45.73 -10.44
C GLY A 56 8.77 -45.21 -11.75
N GLY A 57 9.25 -44.07 -12.26
CA GLY A 57 8.84 -43.49 -13.54
C GLY A 57 7.44 -42.90 -13.55
N LYS A 58 6.94 -42.46 -12.40
CA LYS A 58 5.75 -41.66 -12.24
C LYS A 58 6.10 -40.15 -12.27
N THR A 59 5.16 -39.34 -12.61
CA THR A 59 5.28 -37.87 -12.59
C THR A 59 4.19 -37.30 -11.68
N GLN A 60 4.52 -36.18 -11.01
CA GLN A 60 3.55 -35.40 -10.25
C GLN A 60 3.47 -33.97 -10.80
N ILE A 61 2.28 -33.37 -10.71
CA ILE A 61 2.05 -31.96 -10.99
C ILE A 61 2.09 -31.22 -9.66
N ILE A 62 2.95 -30.22 -9.58
CA ILE A 62 3.06 -29.32 -8.41
C ILE A 62 2.47 -27.99 -8.76
N ILE A 63 1.53 -27.50 -7.94
CA ILE A 63 0.92 -26.19 -8.07
C ILE A 63 1.44 -25.32 -6.93
N THR A 64 2.12 -24.24 -7.28
CA THR A 64 2.75 -23.31 -6.32
C THR A 64 2.00 -21.98 -6.16
N GLU A 65 1.19 -21.61 -7.14
CA GLU A 65 0.39 -20.39 -7.12
C GLU A 65 -0.97 -20.65 -7.75
N ILE A 66 -2.04 -20.09 -7.16
CA ILE A 66 -3.42 -20.20 -7.67
C ILE A 66 -3.98 -18.83 -7.99
N PRO A 67 -4.97 -18.71 -8.89
CA PRO A 67 -5.60 -17.45 -9.23
C PRO A 67 -6.18 -16.74 -7.99
N PHE A 68 -6.12 -15.41 -8.01
CA PHE A 68 -6.64 -14.59 -6.93
C PHE A 68 -8.13 -14.87 -6.66
N MET A 69 -8.53 -14.81 -5.39
CA MET A 69 -9.87 -15.15 -4.89
C MET A 69 -10.30 -16.61 -5.05
N VAL A 70 -9.43 -17.52 -5.45
CA VAL A 70 -9.72 -18.97 -5.46
C VAL A 70 -9.46 -19.56 -4.07
N ASN A 71 -10.45 -20.25 -3.53
CA ASN A 71 -10.32 -21.00 -2.28
C ASN A 71 -9.60 -22.33 -2.56
N LYS A 72 -8.43 -22.52 -1.93
CA LYS A 72 -7.57 -23.71 -2.11
C LYS A 72 -8.29 -25.02 -1.76
N SER A 73 -8.94 -25.08 -0.61
CA SER A 73 -9.61 -26.32 -0.15
C SER A 73 -10.73 -26.70 -1.11
N ARG A 74 -11.56 -25.74 -1.51
CA ARG A 74 -12.63 -25.99 -2.49
C ARG A 74 -12.09 -26.39 -3.86
N LEU A 75 -10.96 -25.85 -4.27
CA LEU A 75 -10.27 -26.24 -5.51
C LEU A 75 -9.84 -27.70 -5.45
N ILE A 76 -9.22 -28.14 -4.34
CA ILE A 76 -8.79 -29.53 -4.11
C ILE A 76 -10.00 -30.48 -4.11
N GLU A 77 -11.08 -30.14 -3.41
CA GLU A 77 -12.33 -30.90 -3.39
C GLU A 77 -12.92 -31.05 -4.79
N ASN A 78 -12.93 -29.99 -5.59
CA ASN A 78 -13.41 -30.03 -6.97
C ASN A 78 -12.55 -30.95 -7.85
N ILE A 79 -11.23 -30.91 -7.71
CA ILE A 79 -10.31 -31.81 -8.44
C ILE A 79 -10.61 -33.25 -8.05
N ALA A 80 -10.72 -33.55 -6.75
CA ALA A 80 -11.05 -34.89 -6.26
C ALA A 80 -12.43 -35.37 -6.79
N GLY A 81 -13.42 -34.48 -6.89
CA GLY A 81 -14.72 -34.74 -7.49
C GLY A 81 -14.58 -35.17 -8.95
N LEU A 82 -13.84 -34.41 -9.77
CA LEU A 82 -13.61 -34.71 -11.19
C LEU A 82 -12.92 -36.06 -11.41
N VAL A 83 -12.01 -36.44 -10.51
CA VAL A 83 -11.34 -37.73 -10.53
C VAL A 83 -12.34 -38.87 -10.19
N ARG A 84 -13.13 -38.71 -9.13
CA ARG A 84 -14.15 -39.67 -8.71
C ARG A 84 -15.22 -39.89 -9.79
N ASP A 85 -15.64 -38.80 -10.45
CA ASP A 85 -16.65 -38.83 -11.50
C ASP A 85 -16.05 -39.24 -12.87
N LYS A 86 -14.77 -39.62 -12.91
CA LYS A 86 -14.02 -40.04 -14.11
C LYS A 86 -14.03 -39.05 -15.25
N VAL A 87 -14.17 -37.77 -14.95
CA VAL A 87 -14.02 -36.66 -15.93
C VAL A 87 -12.54 -36.45 -16.27
N ILE A 88 -11.67 -36.63 -15.26
CA ILE A 88 -10.21 -36.63 -15.43
C ILE A 88 -9.69 -37.96 -14.94
N ASP A 89 -9.12 -38.77 -15.84
CA ASP A 89 -8.45 -40.01 -15.51
C ASP A 89 -6.94 -39.84 -15.43
N GLY A 90 -6.24 -40.76 -14.74
CA GLY A 90 -4.78 -40.74 -14.63
C GLY A 90 -4.22 -40.05 -13.40
N ILE A 91 -5.04 -39.50 -12.51
CA ILE A 91 -4.64 -39.00 -11.19
C ILE A 91 -4.75 -40.13 -10.17
N THR A 92 -3.69 -40.40 -9.41
CA THR A 92 -3.64 -41.47 -8.39
C THR A 92 -3.75 -40.93 -6.98
N ASP A 93 -3.26 -39.73 -6.73
CA ASP A 93 -3.32 -39.08 -5.41
C ASP A 93 -3.34 -37.56 -5.51
N LEU A 94 -3.92 -36.90 -4.51
CA LEU A 94 -4.05 -35.45 -4.43
C LEU A 94 -3.83 -35.02 -2.97
N ARG A 95 -2.78 -34.23 -2.74
CA ARG A 95 -2.39 -33.79 -1.39
C ARG A 95 -2.14 -32.30 -1.36
N ASP A 96 -2.42 -31.71 -0.21
CA ASP A 96 -1.98 -30.35 0.14
C ASP A 96 -0.76 -30.44 1.05
N GLU A 97 0.40 -30.11 0.51
CA GLU A 97 1.68 -30.07 1.21
C GLU A 97 2.12 -28.63 1.52
N SER A 98 1.19 -27.68 1.49
CA SER A 98 1.50 -26.27 1.76
C SER A 98 1.93 -26.09 3.22
N ASP A 99 3.02 -25.34 3.41
CA ASP A 99 3.59 -25.02 4.72
C ASP A 99 3.97 -23.54 4.83
N ARG A 100 4.82 -23.20 5.80
CA ARG A 100 5.32 -21.83 6.01
C ARG A 100 6.22 -21.33 4.88
N SER A 101 6.80 -22.21 4.07
CA SER A 101 7.65 -21.87 2.92
C SER A 101 6.85 -21.51 1.68
N GLY A 102 5.57 -21.91 1.62
CA GLY A 102 4.69 -21.54 0.53
C GLY A 102 3.58 -22.57 0.24
N MET A 103 2.86 -22.26 -0.83
CA MET A 103 1.81 -23.13 -1.34
C MET A 103 2.42 -24.30 -2.14
N ARG A 104 1.95 -25.51 -1.86
CA ARG A 104 2.33 -26.71 -2.59
C ARG A 104 1.15 -27.69 -2.63
N ILE A 105 0.47 -27.75 -3.77
CA ILE A 105 -0.55 -28.76 -4.04
C ILE A 105 0.09 -29.81 -4.94
N VAL A 106 0.05 -31.06 -4.53
CA VAL A 106 0.67 -32.19 -5.23
C VAL A 106 -0.41 -33.08 -5.83
N ILE A 107 -0.29 -33.32 -7.12
CA ILE A 107 -1.17 -34.19 -7.88
C ILE A 107 -0.33 -35.32 -8.50
N GLU A 108 -0.38 -36.52 -7.92
CA GLU A 108 0.34 -37.67 -8.45
C GLU A 108 -0.40 -38.31 -9.64
N LEU A 109 0.40 -38.62 -10.65
CA LEU A 109 -0.15 -39.20 -11.87
C LEU A 109 0.17 -40.67 -11.98
N ARG A 110 -0.70 -41.41 -12.71
CA ARG A 110 -0.45 -42.76 -13.12
C ARG A 110 0.72 -42.81 -14.12
N ARG A 111 1.48 -43.88 -14.14
CA ARG A 111 2.69 -44.02 -14.96
C ARG A 111 2.46 -43.85 -16.47
N ASP A 112 1.28 -44.23 -16.94
CA ASP A 112 0.86 -44.19 -18.37
C ASP A 112 0.13 -42.88 -18.71
N ALA A 113 -0.01 -41.93 -17.76
CA ALA A 113 -0.70 -40.67 -17.96
C ALA A 113 0.23 -39.64 -18.57
N TYR A 114 -0.33 -38.77 -19.39
CA TYR A 114 0.39 -37.63 -20.00
C TYR A 114 0.19 -36.36 -19.14
N PRO A 115 1.22 -35.87 -18.42
CA PRO A 115 1.06 -34.78 -17.43
C PRO A 115 0.47 -33.51 -18.03
N GLU A 116 0.92 -33.13 -19.25
CA GLU A 116 0.44 -31.91 -19.93
C GLU A 116 -1.05 -31.98 -20.29
N ILE A 117 -1.54 -33.20 -20.70
CA ILE A 117 -2.96 -33.38 -21.04
C ILE A 117 -3.79 -33.22 -19.78
N ILE A 118 -3.38 -33.85 -18.67
CA ILE A 118 -4.09 -33.74 -17.39
C ILE A 118 -4.08 -32.29 -16.89
N LEU A 119 -2.96 -31.63 -16.94
CA LEU A 119 -2.87 -30.21 -16.54
C LEU A 119 -3.79 -29.32 -17.38
N ASN A 120 -3.89 -29.56 -18.68
CA ASN A 120 -4.80 -28.82 -19.56
C ASN A 120 -6.27 -29.10 -19.24
N LEU A 121 -6.62 -30.34 -18.90
CA LEU A 121 -7.97 -30.70 -18.44
C LEU A 121 -8.30 -30.03 -17.10
N LEU A 122 -7.34 -29.98 -16.18
CA LEU A 122 -7.48 -29.25 -14.91
C LEU A 122 -7.72 -27.75 -15.13
N TYR A 123 -6.98 -27.11 -16.03
CA TYR A 123 -7.23 -25.70 -16.40
C TYR A 123 -8.61 -25.48 -17.00
N LYS A 124 -9.11 -26.44 -17.77
CA LYS A 124 -10.42 -26.34 -18.43
C LYS A 124 -11.59 -26.54 -17.47
N HIS A 125 -11.46 -27.44 -16.50
CA HIS A 125 -12.58 -27.89 -15.67
C HIS A 125 -12.55 -27.37 -14.24
N THR A 126 -11.48 -26.66 -13.83
CA THR A 126 -11.33 -26.17 -12.46
C THR A 126 -10.95 -24.70 -12.41
N ALA A 127 -10.98 -24.11 -11.20
CA ALA A 127 -10.54 -22.74 -10.97
C ALA A 127 -9.00 -22.56 -11.00
N LEU A 128 -8.22 -23.57 -11.42
CA LEU A 128 -6.81 -23.40 -11.76
C LEU A 128 -6.59 -22.42 -12.93
N GLN A 129 -7.60 -22.25 -13.77
CA GLN A 129 -7.71 -21.13 -14.68
C GLN A 129 -9.04 -20.44 -14.44
N ASN A 130 -8.99 -19.14 -14.16
CA ASN A 130 -10.17 -18.35 -13.85
C ASN A 130 -10.07 -16.97 -14.49
N THR A 131 -11.21 -16.33 -14.68
CA THR A 131 -11.29 -14.98 -15.21
C THR A 131 -11.53 -13.99 -14.09
N PHE A 132 -10.67 -12.98 -13.98
CA PHE A 132 -10.83 -11.90 -13.02
C PHE A 132 -11.41 -10.66 -13.71
N GLY A 133 -12.55 -10.19 -13.22
CA GLY A 133 -13.18 -8.95 -13.69
C GLY A 133 -12.54 -7.73 -13.04
N VAL A 134 -11.76 -6.98 -13.80
CA VAL A 134 -11.18 -5.71 -13.34
C VAL A 134 -12.26 -4.63 -13.35
N ASN A 135 -12.40 -3.92 -12.24
CA ASN A 135 -13.23 -2.72 -12.11
C ASN A 135 -12.51 -1.72 -11.20
N THR A 136 -11.89 -0.72 -11.80
CA THR A 136 -11.09 0.28 -11.09
C THR A 136 -11.99 1.40 -10.55
N LEU A 137 -12.86 1.03 -9.60
CA LEU A 137 -13.77 1.96 -8.92
C LEU A 137 -13.01 2.64 -7.77
N ALA A 138 -12.99 3.97 -7.76
CA ALA A 138 -12.39 4.78 -6.71
C ALA A 138 -13.29 5.95 -6.31
N LEU A 139 -13.05 6.50 -5.12
CA LEU A 139 -13.71 7.74 -4.68
C LEU A 139 -12.84 8.93 -5.06
N VAL A 140 -13.37 9.80 -5.88
CA VAL A 140 -12.75 11.08 -6.25
C VAL A 140 -13.65 12.19 -5.72
N ASP A 141 -13.13 13.02 -4.83
CA ASP A 141 -13.88 14.08 -4.14
C ASP A 141 -15.19 13.59 -3.51
N GLY A 142 -15.14 12.38 -2.90
CA GLY A 142 -16.29 11.74 -2.26
C GLY A 142 -17.31 11.09 -3.22
N LYS A 143 -17.06 11.11 -4.55
CA LYS A 143 -17.94 10.51 -5.56
C LYS A 143 -17.31 9.25 -6.16
N PRO A 144 -18.05 8.14 -6.29
CA PRO A 144 -17.55 6.94 -6.93
C PRO A 144 -17.39 7.14 -8.44
N GLN A 145 -16.22 6.83 -8.97
CA GLN A 145 -15.90 6.92 -10.39
C GLN A 145 -15.08 5.71 -10.83
N VAL A 146 -15.34 5.21 -12.03
CA VAL A 146 -14.48 4.21 -12.67
C VAL A 146 -13.39 4.96 -13.42
N LEU A 147 -12.13 4.66 -13.04
CA LEU A 147 -10.96 5.38 -13.52
C LEU A 147 -10.12 4.50 -14.46
N ASN A 148 -9.59 5.08 -15.52
CA ASN A 148 -8.54 4.46 -16.32
C ASN A 148 -7.17 4.63 -15.64
N LEU A 149 -6.14 3.94 -16.14
CA LEU A 149 -4.79 3.96 -15.53
C LEU A 149 -4.25 5.39 -15.38
N LYS A 150 -4.38 6.22 -16.40
CA LYS A 150 -3.90 7.61 -16.37
C LYS A 150 -4.63 8.44 -15.31
N GLN A 151 -5.94 8.27 -15.18
CA GLN A 151 -6.74 8.96 -14.18
C GLN A 151 -6.36 8.53 -12.74
N VAL A 152 -6.16 7.23 -12.50
CA VAL A 152 -5.70 6.73 -11.20
C VAL A 152 -4.38 7.38 -10.80
N LEU A 153 -3.40 7.40 -11.69
CA LEU A 153 -2.09 8.01 -11.44
C LEU A 153 -2.20 9.53 -11.26
N PHE A 154 -3.07 10.19 -12.01
CA PHE A 154 -3.31 11.63 -11.88
C PHE A 154 -3.85 11.99 -10.49
N HIS A 155 -4.90 11.30 -10.05
CA HIS A 155 -5.49 11.56 -8.73
C HIS A 155 -4.53 11.19 -7.60
N TYR A 156 -3.76 10.10 -7.74
CA TYR A 156 -2.72 9.73 -6.78
C TYR A 156 -1.64 10.81 -6.66
N LEU A 157 -1.12 11.32 -7.77
CA LEU A 157 -0.12 12.38 -7.76
C LEU A 157 -0.64 13.67 -7.11
N ASN A 158 -1.89 14.06 -7.40
CA ASN A 158 -2.50 15.23 -6.79
C ASN A 158 -2.65 15.05 -5.27
N HIS A 159 -3.12 13.87 -4.85
CA HIS A 159 -3.21 13.53 -3.42
C HIS A 159 -1.82 13.60 -2.74
N GLN A 160 -0.78 13.04 -3.36
CA GLN A 160 0.58 13.12 -2.81
C GLN A 160 1.06 14.57 -2.65
N LYS A 161 0.83 15.42 -3.67
CA LYS A 161 1.18 16.85 -3.60
C LYS A 161 0.45 17.55 -2.44
N GLU A 162 -0.84 17.31 -2.30
CA GLU A 162 -1.65 17.87 -1.22
C GLU A 162 -1.15 17.44 0.16
N VAL A 163 -0.90 16.14 0.35
CA VAL A 163 -0.39 15.59 1.62
C VAL A 163 0.96 16.18 1.97
N ILE A 164 1.89 16.26 1.01
CA ILE A 164 3.22 16.84 1.23
C ILE A 164 3.10 18.33 1.59
N THR A 165 2.26 19.08 0.87
CA THR A 165 2.03 20.49 1.14
C THR A 165 1.48 20.71 2.54
N ARG A 166 0.43 19.98 2.93
CA ARG A 166 -0.16 20.08 4.28
C ARG A 166 0.83 19.69 5.37
N ARG A 167 1.60 18.63 5.19
CA ARG A 167 2.65 18.22 6.14
C ARG A 167 3.71 19.30 6.29
N THR A 168 4.23 19.81 5.18
CA THR A 168 5.26 20.87 5.20
C THR A 168 4.73 22.15 5.84
N GLN A 169 3.48 22.52 5.57
CA GLN A 169 2.85 23.69 6.20
C GLN A 169 2.70 23.51 7.72
N PHE A 170 2.33 22.31 8.16
CA PHE A 170 2.26 21.99 9.60
C PHE A 170 3.63 22.09 10.27
N ASP A 171 4.66 21.52 9.65
CA ASP A 171 6.03 21.57 10.17
C ASP A 171 6.58 23.01 10.19
N LEU A 172 6.28 23.80 9.15
CA LEU A 172 6.63 25.22 9.09
C LEU A 172 5.96 26.00 10.23
N ASN A 173 4.66 25.84 10.43
CA ASN A 173 3.93 26.53 11.49
C ASN A 173 4.50 26.18 12.87
N LYS A 174 4.81 24.89 13.10
CA LYS A 174 5.45 24.42 14.34
C LYS A 174 6.84 25.03 14.55
N ALA A 175 7.63 25.16 13.48
CA ALA A 175 8.95 25.80 13.53
C ALA A 175 8.85 27.30 13.80
N LEU A 176 7.91 28.00 13.15
CA LEU A 176 7.65 29.42 13.37
C LEU A 176 7.17 29.68 14.81
N ASP A 177 6.28 28.84 15.35
CA ASP A 177 5.85 28.93 16.75
C ASP A 177 7.04 28.81 17.72
N LYS A 178 7.95 27.85 17.45
CA LYS A 178 9.16 27.69 18.26
C LYS A 178 10.10 28.88 18.12
N ALA A 179 10.32 29.35 16.90
CA ALA A 179 11.15 30.51 16.63
C ALA A 179 10.61 31.75 17.36
N HIS A 180 9.31 32.00 17.29
CA HIS A 180 8.65 33.10 17.99
C HIS A 180 8.91 33.08 19.50
N ILE A 181 8.83 31.91 20.14
CA ILE A 181 9.16 31.81 21.58
C ILE A 181 10.65 32.08 21.84
N LEU A 182 11.54 31.52 21.01
CA LEU A 182 12.98 31.71 21.16
C LEU A 182 13.40 33.18 20.98
N GLU A 183 12.77 33.92 20.06
CA GLU A 183 12.96 35.34 19.87
C GLU A 183 12.61 36.15 21.15
N GLY A 184 11.47 35.80 21.78
CA GLY A 184 11.10 36.40 23.05
C GLY A 184 12.08 36.07 24.19
N LEU A 185 12.55 34.85 24.27
CA LEU A 185 13.58 34.44 25.24
C LEU A 185 14.91 35.12 24.98
N LYS A 186 15.30 35.35 23.73
CA LYS A 186 16.50 36.12 23.37
C LYS A 186 16.41 37.55 23.88
N ILE A 187 15.27 38.23 23.63
CA ILE A 187 15.04 39.60 24.15
C ILE A 187 15.14 39.62 25.69
N ALA A 188 14.62 38.60 26.37
CA ALA A 188 14.70 38.50 27.83
C ALA A 188 16.13 38.30 28.31
N LEU A 189 16.97 37.55 27.62
CA LEU A 189 18.38 37.36 27.94
C LEU A 189 19.21 38.63 27.70
N ASP A 190 18.94 39.36 26.60
CA ASP A 190 19.61 40.62 26.26
C ASP A 190 19.31 41.75 27.31
N HIS A 191 18.19 41.62 28.07
CA HIS A 191 17.75 42.56 29.10
C HIS A 191 17.51 41.90 30.46
N LEU A 192 18.32 40.90 30.85
CA LEU A 192 18.06 39.97 31.95
C LEU A 192 17.78 40.69 33.28
N ASP A 193 18.60 41.64 33.68
CA ASP A 193 18.43 42.35 34.96
C ASP A 193 17.12 43.14 35.04
N GLN A 194 16.73 43.76 33.92
CA GLN A 194 15.48 44.50 33.83
C GLN A 194 14.26 43.59 33.88
N VAL A 195 14.34 42.40 33.24
CA VAL A 195 13.30 41.37 33.25
C VAL A 195 13.12 40.85 34.66
N ILE A 196 14.20 40.47 35.36
CA ILE A 196 14.19 40.02 36.75
C ILE A 196 13.58 41.09 37.69
N THR A 197 14.01 42.33 37.57
CA THR A 197 13.47 43.42 38.37
C THR A 197 11.98 43.64 38.14
N THR A 198 11.55 43.57 36.88
CA THR A 198 10.13 43.71 36.51
C THR A 198 9.29 42.59 37.12
N ILE A 199 9.75 41.34 37.05
CA ILE A 199 9.05 40.20 37.63
C ILE A 199 8.97 40.26 39.16
N ARG A 200 10.08 40.63 39.81
CA ARG A 200 10.16 40.77 41.28
C ARG A 200 9.25 41.87 41.87
N ASN A 201 9.10 42.97 41.16
CA ASN A 201 8.31 44.13 41.59
C ASN A 201 6.81 43.99 41.24
N ALA A 202 6.42 42.99 40.45
CA ALA A 202 5.02 42.76 40.13
C ALA A 202 4.30 42.08 41.27
N PRO A 203 3.04 42.46 41.60
CA PRO A 203 2.29 41.91 42.68
C PRO A 203 1.77 40.48 42.39
N ASN A 204 1.63 40.09 41.14
CA ASN A 204 1.23 38.78 40.68
C ASN A 204 1.74 38.49 39.25
N GLY A 205 1.60 37.22 38.78
CA GLY A 205 2.09 36.77 37.50
C GLY A 205 1.41 37.44 36.29
N GLU A 206 0.11 37.77 36.38
CA GLU A 206 -0.58 38.46 35.26
C GLU A 206 -0.07 39.88 35.09
N THR A 207 0.11 40.62 36.19
CA THR A 207 0.71 41.98 36.14
C THR A 207 2.15 41.92 35.63
N ALA A 208 2.95 40.92 36.07
CA ALA A 208 4.29 40.70 35.52
C ALA A 208 4.30 40.52 34.01
N LYS A 209 3.36 39.70 33.53
CA LYS A 209 3.18 39.42 32.10
C LYS A 209 2.84 40.68 31.28
N GLU A 210 1.87 41.46 31.75
CA GLU A 210 1.50 42.74 31.12
C GLU A 210 2.64 43.73 31.08
N GLN A 211 3.42 43.83 32.18
CA GLN A 211 4.59 44.70 32.25
C GLN A 211 5.70 44.22 31.30
N LEU A 212 5.93 42.91 31.18
CA LEU A 212 6.90 42.37 30.20
C LEU A 212 6.47 42.67 28.77
N MET A 213 5.19 42.52 28.46
CA MET A 213 4.63 42.82 27.14
C MET A 213 4.83 44.31 26.79
N SER A 214 4.51 45.21 27.71
CA SER A 214 4.60 46.67 27.43
C SER A 214 6.03 47.18 27.36
N LYS A 215 6.93 46.70 28.26
CA LYS A 215 8.33 47.21 28.33
C LYS A 215 9.21 46.66 27.20
N PHE A 216 9.02 45.41 26.79
CA PHE A 216 9.90 44.74 25.83
C PHE A 216 9.20 44.41 24.52
N SER A 217 8.00 44.94 24.28
CA SER A 217 7.19 44.70 23.08
C SER A 217 6.97 43.20 22.78
N LEU A 218 6.84 42.39 23.84
CA LEU A 218 6.67 40.95 23.75
C LEU A 218 5.22 40.58 23.56
N THR A 219 4.97 39.47 22.87
CA THR A 219 3.64 38.89 22.80
C THR A 219 3.26 38.17 24.10
N LYS A 220 1.96 37.93 24.27
CA LYS A 220 1.45 37.18 25.43
C LYS A 220 2.12 35.82 25.59
N ARG A 221 2.35 35.10 24.46
CA ARG A 221 3.02 33.80 24.44
C ARG A 221 4.49 33.88 24.83
N GLN A 222 5.21 34.90 24.35
CA GLN A 222 6.61 35.12 24.69
C GLN A 222 6.76 35.47 26.18
N SER A 223 5.93 36.39 26.69
CA SER A 223 5.92 36.76 28.10
C SER A 223 5.61 35.61 29.03
N GLN A 224 4.67 34.74 28.65
CA GLN A 224 4.38 33.53 29.41
C GLN A 224 5.58 32.56 29.42
N ALA A 225 6.21 32.35 28.26
CA ALA A 225 7.40 31.51 28.17
C ALA A 225 8.58 32.02 29.02
N ILE A 226 8.71 33.33 29.18
CA ILE A 226 9.72 33.95 30.06
C ILE A 226 9.38 33.67 31.53
N LEU A 227 8.12 33.80 31.93
CA LEU A 227 7.69 33.51 33.31
C LEU A 227 7.83 32.00 33.65
N ASP A 228 7.64 31.14 32.68
CA ASP A 228 7.79 29.69 32.84
C ASP A 228 9.25 29.20 32.76
N LEU A 229 10.22 30.13 32.55
CA LEU A 229 11.62 29.79 32.40
C LEU A 229 12.23 29.36 33.74
N ARG A 230 12.74 28.13 33.78
CA ARG A 230 13.44 27.63 34.99
C ARG A 230 14.78 28.33 35.15
N LEU A 231 15.10 28.82 36.36
CA LEU A 231 16.38 29.45 36.70
C LEU A 231 17.60 28.60 36.30
N GLN A 232 17.48 27.30 36.32
CA GLN A 232 18.54 26.37 35.89
C GLN A 232 18.95 26.54 34.41
N ARG A 233 18.09 27.10 33.56
CA ARG A 233 18.41 27.38 32.14
C ARG A 233 19.16 28.73 31.93
N LEU A 234 19.36 29.47 33.00
CA LEU A 234 20.12 30.73 33.02
C LEU A 234 21.57 30.54 33.47
N THR A 235 21.92 29.34 33.93
CA THR A 235 23.32 28.97 34.23
C THR A 235 24.03 28.64 32.93
N GLY A 236 25.19 29.24 32.69
CA GLY A 236 26.01 29.07 31.49
C GLY A 236 26.59 27.68 31.27
#